data_726ecd92c7d1f074e6ea52f083724608
#
_entry.id   726ecd92c7d1f074e6ea52f083724608
#
_cell.length_a   1.000
_cell.length_b   1.000
_cell.length_c   1.000
_cell.angle_alpha   90.00
_cell.angle_beta   90.00
_cell.angle_gamma   90.00
#
_symmetry.space_group_name_H-M   'P 1'
#
loop_
_entity.id
_entity.type
_entity.pdbx_description
1 polymer ?
#
loop_
_entity_poly.entity_id
_entity_poly.type
_entity_poly.pdbx_seq_one_letter_code
_entity_poly.pdbx_strand_id
1 'polypeptide(L)'
;MHYKNIKLYSYTFFLCLLIFGCGQDKSIEKNYQNHYDIESGGRLINAMTGEPSNLIAMIAGDSASSAIANNIFNSLLKYDESLNYSPDIAESWSISNNQKTITFKIREGLFWADGEKLTSKDVMFTWKLVTDPNTRTPYASDYQLVKKATTPDPYTFTVTYEESYAPALDTWTSLHILPEHLLKNEDVNSTYFSRKPVGSNYYKLKNWKSGQQVSLTRNTLSINGKANIDNLISRIIPDTSSQFLELTADNIDLMSINPIQFQ
;
A
#
# COMPACT_ATOMS: atom_id res chain seq x y z
N MET A 1 -53.74 -66.89 3.36
CA MET A 1 -53.75 -65.57 2.68
C MET A 1 -53.04 -64.51 3.56
N HIS A 2 -51.74 -64.72 3.92
CA HIS A 2 -51.00 -63.78 4.83
C HIS A 2 -49.48 -63.79 4.64
N TYR A 3 -48.99 -63.85 3.40
CA TYR A 3 -47.54 -63.86 3.18
C TYR A 3 -47.01 -62.83 2.11
N LYS A 4 -47.83 -61.87 1.72
CA LYS A 4 -47.41 -60.85 0.69
C LYS A 4 -46.99 -59.47 1.26
N ASN A 5 -47.23 -59.18 2.54
CA ASN A 5 -47.00 -57.83 3.06
C ASN A 5 -45.68 -57.63 3.85
N ILE A 6 -44.95 -58.73 4.19
CA ILE A 6 -43.72 -58.64 4.98
C ILE A 6 -42.50 -58.23 4.09
N LYS A 7 -42.50 -58.59 2.80
CA LYS A 7 -41.38 -58.23 1.92
C LYS A 7 -41.34 -56.75 1.48
N LEU A 8 -42.49 -56.06 1.57
CA LEU A 8 -42.56 -54.66 1.12
C LEU A 8 -42.00 -53.66 2.19
N TYR A 9 -42.11 -54.01 3.46
CA TYR A 9 -41.56 -53.17 4.53
C TYR A 9 -40.04 -53.30 4.72
N SER A 10 -39.45 -54.42 4.26
CA SER A 10 -37.99 -54.62 4.32
C SER A 10 -37.26 -53.77 3.30
N TYR A 11 -37.83 -53.53 2.12
CA TYR A 11 -37.22 -52.69 1.08
C TYR A 11 -37.35 -51.18 1.36
N THR A 12 -38.45 -50.76 2.00
CA THR A 12 -38.63 -49.36 2.39
C THR A 12 -37.72 -48.95 3.57
N PHE A 13 -37.43 -49.89 4.49
CA PHE A 13 -36.49 -49.62 5.58
C PHE A 13 -35.03 -49.55 5.11
N PHE A 14 -34.66 -50.31 4.09
CA PHE A 14 -33.28 -50.26 3.54
C PHE A 14 -33.05 -49.05 2.63
N LEU A 15 -34.09 -48.50 2.03
CA LEU A 15 -34.02 -47.33 1.17
C LEU A 15 -33.88 -46.03 1.97
N CYS A 16 -34.43 -45.97 3.20
CA CYS A 16 -34.29 -44.82 4.12
C CYS A 16 -32.89 -44.70 4.76
N LEU A 17 -32.08 -45.77 4.79
CA LEU A 17 -30.75 -45.75 5.37
C LEU A 17 -29.65 -45.19 4.41
N LEU A 18 -29.97 -44.99 3.13
CA LEU A 18 -29.04 -44.45 2.15
C LEU A 18 -29.10 -42.92 1.97
N ILE A 19 -30.03 -42.22 2.67
CA ILE A 19 -30.21 -40.77 2.51
C ILE A 19 -29.54 -39.96 3.63
N PHE A 20 -28.98 -40.61 4.67
CA PHE A 20 -28.28 -39.92 5.76
C PHE A 20 -26.74 -39.95 5.64
N GLY A 21 -26.22 -40.15 4.44
CA GLY A 21 -24.78 -40.11 4.12
C GLY A 21 -24.30 -38.78 3.54
N CYS A 22 -24.93 -37.65 3.84
CA CYS A 22 -24.31 -36.33 3.61
C CYS A 22 -23.37 -36.06 4.77
N GLY A 23 -22.10 -36.38 4.60
CA GLY A 23 -21.05 -35.94 5.50
C GLY A 23 -21.10 -34.41 5.59
N GLN A 24 -21.40 -33.89 6.78
CA GLN A 24 -20.99 -32.55 7.13
C GLN A 24 -19.47 -32.48 7.00
N ASP A 25 -18.96 -31.90 5.90
CA ASP A 25 -17.64 -31.31 5.93
C ASP A 25 -17.64 -30.30 7.08
N LYS A 26 -17.18 -30.75 8.23
CA LYS A 26 -16.67 -29.82 9.25
C LYS A 26 -15.49 -29.13 8.59
N SER A 27 -15.76 -27.98 7.96
CA SER A 27 -14.73 -26.99 7.71
C SER A 27 -14.05 -26.78 9.07
N ILE A 28 -12.84 -27.29 9.18
CA ILE A 28 -11.94 -26.97 10.29
C ILE A 28 -11.59 -25.49 10.05
N GLU A 29 -12.46 -24.59 10.49
CA GLU A 29 -12.07 -23.23 10.82
C GLU A 29 -11.05 -23.37 11.96
N LYS A 30 -9.79 -23.59 11.59
CA LYS A 30 -8.70 -23.35 12.51
C LYS A 30 -8.74 -21.86 12.85
N ASN A 31 -9.40 -21.53 13.96
CA ASN A 31 -9.27 -20.25 14.62
C ASN A 31 -7.78 -20.09 15.00
N TYR A 32 -6.99 -19.56 14.05
CA TYR A 32 -5.65 -19.03 14.32
C TYR A 32 -5.79 -17.65 15.01
N GLN A 33 -6.50 -17.60 16.13
CA GLN A 33 -6.32 -16.51 17.10
C GLN A 33 -5.13 -16.87 18.01
N ASN A 34 -3.96 -17.03 17.40
CA ASN A 34 -2.74 -16.86 18.16
C ASN A 34 -2.57 -15.37 18.41
N HIS A 35 -3.05 -14.90 19.55
CA HIS A 35 -2.58 -13.66 20.14
C HIS A 35 -1.09 -13.85 20.49
N TYR A 36 -0.24 -13.67 19.47
CA TYR A 36 1.15 -13.40 19.77
C TYR A 36 1.19 -11.98 20.32
N ASP A 37 1.68 -11.80 21.52
CA ASP A 37 2.09 -10.49 22.03
C ASP A 37 3.16 -9.97 21.05
N ILE A 38 2.78 -9.02 20.19
CA ILE A 38 3.69 -8.46 19.18
C ILE A 38 4.68 -7.57 19.93
N GLU A 39 5.87 -8.06 20.17
CA GLU A 39 6.96 -7.24 20.70
C GLU A 39 7.37 -6.18 19.67
N SER A 40 7.33 -4.92 20.11
CA SER A 40 7.73 -3.80 19.28
C SER A 40 9.24 -3.58 19.39
N GLY A 41 9.92 -3.45 18.26
CA GLY A 41 11.36 -3.20 18.22
C GLY A 41 12.10 -3.90 17.09
N GLY A 42 13.41 -3.99 17.19
CA GLY A 42 14.24 -4.79 16.30
C GLY A 42 14.40 -4.24 14.88
N ARG A 43 14.78 -5.16 14.00
CA ARG A 43 14.99 -4.85 12.56
C ARG A 43 14.43 -5.98 11.70
N LEU A 44 14.02 -5.64 10.48
CA LEU A 44 13.70 -6.56 9.41
C LEU A 44 14.66 -6.29 8.23
N ILE A 45 15.32 -7.34 7.76
CA ILE A 45 16.24 -7.27 6.62
C ILE A 45 15.61 -8.00 5.45
N ASN A 46 15.28 -7.29 4.39
CA ASN A 46 14.79 -7.89 3.15
C ASN A 46 15.81 -7.74 2.02
N ALA A 47 15.77 -8.66 1.05
CA ALA A 47 16.54 -8.56 -0.18
C ALA A 47 15.72 -7.86 -1.26
N MET A 48 16.41 -7.10 -2.13
CA MET A 48 15.88 -6.51 -3.35
C MET A 48 16.88 -6.71 -4.50
N THR A 49 16.36 -6.97 -5.71
CA THR A 49 17.18 -7.27 -6.89
C THR A 49 17.79 -6.03 -7.54
N GLY A 50 17.15 -4.87 -7.35
CA GLY A 50 17.59 -3.59 -7.95
C GLY A 50 17.80 -2.50 -6.92
N GLU A 51 18.68 -1.54 -7.25
CA GLU A 51 18.81 -0.31 -6.50
C GLU A 51 17.70 0.66 -6.92
N PRO A 52 17.03 1.38 -5.98
CA PRO A 52 16.13 2.47 -6.33
C PRO A 52 16.83 3.53 -7.19
N SER A 53 16.20 3.97 -8.27
CA SER A 53 16.73 5.07 -9.07
C SER A 53 16.63 6.41 -8.32
N ASN A 54 15.52 6.62 -7.63
CA ASN A 54 15.28 7.74 -6.70
C ASN A 54 14.10 7.41 -5.79
N LEU A 55 13.81 8.28 -4.79
CA LEU A 55 12.72 8.06 -3.83
C LEU A 55 11.52 9.01 -4.03
N ILE A 56 11.45 9.70 -5.17
CA ILE A 56 10.23 10.41 -5.60
C ILE A 56 9.50 9.48 -6.58
N ALA A 57 8.60 8.62 -6.07
CA ALA A 57 8.00 7.54 -6.84
C ALA A 57 7.27 8.01 -8.11
N MET A 58 6.73 9.25 -8.12
CA MET A 58 6.04 9.78 -9.30
C MET A 58 6.97 10.00 -10.52
N ILE A 59 8.29 10.07 -10.33
CA ILE A 59 9.27 10.18 -11.44
C ILE A 59 10.16 8.94 -11.57
N ALA A 60 10.16 8.06 -10.58
CA ALA A 60 10.84 6.79 -10.62
C ALA A 60 9.94 5.74 -11.30
N GLY A 61 10.38 5.16 -12.38
CA GLY A 61 9.62 4.12 -13.09
C GLY A 61 9.97 2.69 -12.66
N ASP A 62 10.69 2.50 -11.55
CA ASP A 62 11.17 1.20 -11.11
C ASP A 62 10.52 0.72 -9.80
N SER A 63 10.38 -0.60 -9.67
CA SER A 63 9.73 -1.24 -8.52
C SER A 63 10.54 -1.10 -7.22
N ALA A 64 11.86 -1.00 -7.30
CA ALA A 64 12.71 -0.83 -6.13
C ALA A 64 12.47 0.54 -5.47
N SER A 65 12.36 1.60 -6.28
CA SER A 65 11.99 2.94 -5.83
C SER A 65 10.61 2.95 -5.17
N SER A 66 9.60 2.33 -5.83
CA SER A 66 8.24 2.24 -5.30
C SER A 66 8.19 1.48 -3.98
N ALA A 67 8.90 0.34 -3.86
CA ALA A 67 8.94 -0.47 -2.65
C ALA A 67 9.48 0.30 -1.44
N ILE A 68 10.48 1.17 -1.63
CA ILE A 68 11.01 2.01 -0.55
C ILE A 68 10.08 3.21 -0.29
N ALA A 69 9.62 3.89 -1.36
CA ALA A 69 8.78 5.08 -1.24
C ALA A 69 7.45 4.80 -0.53
N ASN A 70 6.83 3.64 -0.75
CA ASN A 70 5.61 3.19 -0.08
C ASN A 70 5.74 3.12 1.45
N ASN A 71 6.94 2.97 1.99
CA ASN A 71 7.18 2.99 3.43
C ASN A 71 7.38 4.41 3.98
N ILE A 72 7.69 5.38 3.11
CA ILE A 72 8.05 6.75 3.47
C ILE A 72 6.87 7.71 3.27
N PHE A 73 6.09 7.55 2.19
CA PHE A 73 5.03 8.44 1.79
C PHE A 73 3.65 7.81 1.92
N ASN A 74 2.64 8.66 2.03
CA ASN A 74 1.22 8.29 1.98
C ASN A 74 0.57 8.87 0.72
N SER A 75 -0.57 8.30 0.38
CA SER A 75 -1.50 8.81 -0.62
C SER A 75 -2.77 9.35 0.02
N LEU A 76 -3.73 9.88 -0.74
CA LEU A 76 -5.01 10.28 -0.16
C LEU A 76 -5.79 9.10 0.37
N LEU A 77 -5.79 8.01 -0.37
CA LEU A 77 -6.45 6.75 -0.06
C LEU A 77 -5.44 5.60 -0.14
N LYS A 78 -5.82 4.45 0.39
CA LYS A 78 -5.11 3.18 0.25
C LYS A 78 -6.10 2.05 0.06
N TYR A 79 -5.63 0.85 -0.25
CA TYR A 79 -6.43 -0.36 -0.20
C TYR A 79 -6.35 -1.01 1.18
N ASP A 80 -7.47 -1.59 1.63
CA ASP A 80 -7.49 -2.53 2.74
C ASP A 80 -7.14 -3.95 2.28
N GLU A 81 -7.12 -4.92 3.21
CA GLU A 81 -6.82 -6.33 2.91
C GLU A 81 -7.84 -6.99 1.98
N SER A 82 -9.04 -6.42 1.86
CA SER A 82 -10.11 -6.88 0.97
C SER A 82 -10.14 -6.12 -0.36
N LEU A 83 -9.12 -5.30 -0.65
CA LEU A 83 -9.01 -4.44 -1.83
C LEU A 83 -10.10 -3.36 -1.93
N ASN A 84 -10.72 -2.96 -0.82
CA ASN A 84 -11.60 -1.80 -0.78
C ASN A 84 -10.79 -0.52 -0.54
N TYR A 85 -11.30 0.61 -1.05
CA TYR A 85 -10.73 1.91 -0.73
C TYR A 85 -10.85 2.20 0.77
N SER A 86 -9.75 2.59 1.37
CA SER A 86 -9.63 2.88 2.79
C SER A 86 -8.96 4.24 3.01
N PRO A 87 -9.28 4.95 4.10
CA PRO A 87 -8.64 6.20 4.48
C PRO A 87 -7.12 6.09 4.62
N ASP A 88 -6.38 7.10 4.10
CA ASP A 88 -4.96 7.29 4.39
C ASP A 88 -4.73 8.74 4.84
N ILE A 89 -4.22 9.67 4.00
CA ILE A 89 -4.18 11.11 4.33
C ILE A 89 -5.59 11.67 4.46
N ALA A 90 -6.50 11.32 3.54
CA ALA A 90 -7.91 11.65 3.67
C ALA A 90 -8.58 10.74 4.70
N GLU A 91 -9.33 11.32 5.65
CA GLU A 91 -10.15 10.58 6.60
C GLU A 91 -11.46 10.08 5.98
N SER A 92 -11.95 10.79 4.96
CA SER A 92 -13.16 10.46 4.22
C SER A 92 -13.19 11.16 2.87
N TRP A 93 -14.09 10.69 2.01
CA TRP A 93 -14.36 11.33 0.71
C TRP A 93 -15.83 11.23 0.34
N SER A 94 -16.26 12.10 -0.56
CA SER A 94 -17.61 12.07 -1.14
C SER A 94 -17.55 12.28 -2.64
N ILE A 95 -18.46 11.62 -3.35
CA ILE A 95 -18.60 11.72 -4.79
C ILE A 95 -19.94 12.39 -5.08
N SER A 96 -19.94 13.40 -5.97
CA SER A 96 -21.18 14.10 -6.38
C SER A 96 -22.13 13.15 -7.12
N ASN A 97 -23.43 13.49 -7.12
CA ASN A 97 -24.49 12.69 -7.77
C ASN A 97 -24.23 12.44 -9.27
N ASN A 98 -23.58 13.38 -9.96
CA ASN A 98 -23.19 13.25 -11.37
C ASN A 98 -21.83 12.53 -11.56
N GLN A 99 -21.22 12.04 -10.49
CA GLN A 99 -19.95 11.30 -10.47
C GLN A 99 -18.76 12.05 -11.10
N LYS A 100 -18.84 13.40 -11.20
CA LYS A 100 -17.78 14.22 -11.80
C LYS A 100 -16.91 14.93 -10.77
N THR A 101 -17.36 15.03 -9.53
CA THR A 101 -16.61 15.74 -8.48
C THR A 101 -16.36 14.83 -7.29
N ILE A 102 -15.11 14.79 -6.83
CA ILE A 102 -14.70 14.08 -5.61
C ILE A 102 -14.17 15.12 -4.64
N THR A 103 -14.68 15.10 -3.41
CA THR A 103 -14.18 15.92 -2.31
C THR A 103 -13.56 15.03 -1.26
N PHE A 104 -12.28 15.25 -0.98
CA PHE A 104 -11.51 14.55 0.06
C PHE A 104 -11.42 15.46 1.29
N LYS A 105 -11.69 14.88 2.46
CA LYS A 105 -11.44 15.49 3.77
C LYS A 105 -10.11 15.01 4.29
N ILE A 106 -9.16 15.92 4.44
CA ILE A 106 -7.82 15.63 4.96
C ILE A 106 -7.91 15.57 6.48
N ARG A 107 -7.28 14.60 7.11
CA ARG A 107 -7.21 14.51 8.58
C ARG A 107 -6.50 15.74 9.14
N GLU A 108 -7.02 16.25 10.23
CA GLU A 108 -6.37 17.32 10.98
C GLU A 108 -5.21 16.77 11.82
N GLY A 109 -4.22 17.63 12.09
CA GLY A 109 -3.10 17.29 12.97
C GLY A 109 -2.07 16.35 12.35
N LEU A 110 -2.03 16.20 11.01
CA LEU A 110 -1.00 15.46 10.31
C LEU A 110 0.30 16.28 10.21
N PHE A 111 1.43 15.57 10.28
CA PHE A 111 2.77 16.16 10.20
C PHE A 111 3.66 15.36 9.26
N TRP A 112 4.53 16.05 8.57
CA TRP A 112 5.69 15.48 7.93
C TRP A 112 6.72 15.00 8.98
N ALA A 113 7.65 14.13 8.57
CA ALA A 113 8.67 13.60 9.49
C ALA A 113 9.66 14.64 10.01
N ASP A 114 9.69 15.85 9.47
CA ASP A 114 10.45 17.01 9.94
C ASP A 114 9.66 17.93 10.89
N GLY A 115 8.37 17.64 11.10
CA GLY A 115 7.49 18.37 12.01
C GLY A 115 6.66 19.47 11.38
N GLU A 116 6.79 19.73 10.06
CA GLU A 116 5.91 20.65 9.33
C GLU A 116 4.52 20.05 9.15
N LYS A 117 3.48 20.89 9.13
CA LYS A 117 2.09 20.43 8.96
C LYS A 117 1.83 19.91 7.54
N LEU A 118 1.15 18.77 7.45
CA LEU A 118 0.62 18.27 6.19
C LEU A 118 -0.83 18.75 6.02
N THR A 119 -1.13 19.38 4.88
CA THR A 119 -2.43 19.98 4.57
C THR A 119 -2.85 19.72 3.13
N SER A 120 -4.04 20.18 2.77
CA SER A 120 -4.55 20.16 1.38
C SER A 120 -3.66 20.92 0.39
N LYS A 121 -2.79 21.83 0.86
CA LYS A 121 -1.81 22.52 0.01
C LYS A 121 -0.77 21.56 -0.56
N ASP A 122 -0.29 20.61 0.24
CA ASP A 122 0.65 19.60 -0.21
C ASP A 122 0.02 18.70 -1.28
N VAL A 123 -1.27 18.35 -1.11
CA VAL A 123 -2.02 17.59 -2.11
C VAL A 123 -2.15 18.36 -3.42
N MET A 124 -2.54 19.63 -3.35
CA MET A 124 -2.63 20.53 -4.51
C MET A 124 -1.28 20.71 -5.19
N PHE A 125 -0.22 20.90 -4.42
CA PHE A 125 1.14 21.02 -4.92
C PHE A 125 1.55 19.74 -5.69
N THR A 126 1.31 18.58 -5.11
CA THR A 126 1.66 17.29 -5.72
C THR A 126 0.89 17.05 -7.02
N TRP A 127 -0.43 17.37 -7.04
CA TRP A 127 -1.22 17.27 -8.26
C TRP A 127 -0.71 18.22 -9.35
N LYS A 128 -0.38 19.47 -9.03
CA LYS A 128 0.23 20.41 -9.99
C LYS A 128 1.55 19.88 -10.52
N LEU A 129 2.35 19.28 -9.65
CA LEU A 129 3.67 18.75 -10.01
C LEU A 129 3.54 17.58 -10.98
N VAL A 130 2.67 16.62 -10.72
CA VAL A 130 2.48 15.44 -11.59
C VAL A 130 1.86 15.80 -12.94
N THR A 131 1.11 16.92 -13.01
CA THR A 131 0.49 17.41 -14.26
C THR A 131 1.32 18.46 -14.99
N ASP A 132 2.42 18.94 -14.41
CA ASP A 132 3.32 19.91 -15.05
C ASP A 132 4.05 19.24 -16.24
N PRO A 133 3.98 19.80 -17.46
CA PRO A 133 4.64 19.24 -18.62
C PRO A 133 6.17 19.20 -18.51
N ASN A 134 6.78 19.95 -17.58
CA ASN A 134 8.20 19.89 -17.29
C ASN A 134 8.58 18.77 -16.35
N THR A 135 7.62 18.16 -15.63
CA THR A 135 7.89 17.00 -14.77
C THR A 135 8.01 15.73 -15.61
N ARG A 136 9.13 15.06 -15.52
CA ARG A 136 9.41 13.81 -16.26
C ARG A 136 8.76 12.63 -15.54
N THR A 137 7.45 12.47 -15.68
CA THR A 137 6.69 11.39 -15.06
C THR A 137 5.97 10.54 -16.11
N PRO A 138 5.93 9.20 -15.96
CA PRO A 138 5.10 8.36 -16.82
C PRO A 138 3.61 8.37 -16.43
N TYR A 139 3.24 9.03 -15.32
CA TYR A 139 1.89 8.93 -14.72
C TYR A 139 1.01 10.17 -14.98
N ALA A 140 1.48 11.18 -15.69
CA ALA A 140 0.75 12.46 -15.88
C ALA A 140 -0.66 12.27 -16.46
N SER A 141 -0.84 11.30 -17.38
CA SER A 141 -2.11 11.07 -18.09
C SER A 141 -3.30 10.86 -17.15
N ASP A 142 -3.10 10.14 -16.04
CA ASP A 142 -4.16 9.78 -15.11
C ASP A 142 -4.68 10.99 -14.32
N TYR A 143 -3.81 11.97 -14.09
CA TYR A 143 -4.12 13.20 -13.33
C TYR A 143 -4.50 14.38 -14.21
N GLN A 144 -4.14 14.38 -15.50
CA GLN A 144 -4.53 15.38 -16.49
C GLN A 144 -6.02 15.33 -16.82
N LEU A 145 -6.72 14.24 -16.52
CA LEU A 145 -8.18 14.13 -16.63
C LEU A 145 -8.93 15.04 -15.64
N VAL A 146 -8.25 15.50 -14.58
CA VAL A 146 -8.81 16.45 -13.62
C VAL A 146 -8.88 17.82 -14.27
N LYS A 147 -10.09 18.30 -14.57
CA LYS A 147 -10.36 19.63 -15.16
C LYS A 147 -10.10 20.77 -14.19
N LYS A 148 -10.41 20.56 -12.92
CA LYS A 148 -10.26 21.56 -11.86
C LYS A 148 -9.95 20.91 -10.53
N ALA A 149 -8.97 21.44 -9.83
CA ALA A 149 -8.70 21.12 -8.43
C ALA A 149 -8.78 22.38 -7.57
N THR A 150 -9.27 22.24 -6.33
CA THR A 150 -9.38 23.35 -5.36
C THR A 150 -9.10 22.90 -3.94
N THR A 151 -8.59 23.83 -3.12
CA THR A 151 -8.37 23.66 -1.68
C THR A 151 -9.07 24.82 -0.96
N PRO A 152 -10.40 24.72 -0.72
CA PRO A 152 -11.16 25.81 -0.12
C PRO A 152 -10.72 26.12 1.32
N ASP A 153 -10.15 25.15 2.00
CA ASP A 153 -9.58 25.26 3.33
C ASP A 153 -8.39 24.28 3.49
N PRO A 154 -7.61 24.35 4.58
CA PRO A 154 -6.44 23.50 4.79
C PRO A 154 -6.71 21.99 4.85
N TYR A 155 -7.97 21.59 5.01
CA TYR A 155 -8.35 20.18 5.22
C TYR A 155 -9.34 19.67 4.17
N THR A 156 -9.54 20.42 3.09
CA THR A 156 -10.42 20.00 1.99
C THR A 156 -9.68 20.10 0.66
N PHE A 157 -9.67 18.99 -0.09
CA PHE A 157 -9.20 18.94 -1.47
C PHE A 157 -10.31 18.42 -2.36
N THR A 158 -10.65 19.17 -3.40
CA THR A 158 -11.74 18.83 -4.32
C THR A 158 -11.23 18.80 -5.75
N VAL A 159 -11.54 17.72 -6.47
CA VAL A 159 -11.26 17.56 -7.89
C VAL A 159 -12.53 17.40 -8.69
N THR A 160 -12.55 17.99 -9.90
CA THR A 160 -13.67 17.90 -10.83
C THR A 160 -13.15 17.41 -12.18
N TYR A 161 -13.76 16.35 -12.69
CA TYR A 161 -13.52 15.77 -14.00
C TYR A 161 -14.51 16.32 -15.02
N GLU A 162 -14.13 16.35 -16.28
CA GLU A 162 -15.03 16.76 -17.36
C GLU A 162 -16.15 15.73 -17.57
N GLU A 163 -15.80 14.45 -17.53
CA GLU A 163 -16.70 13.30 -17.56
C GLU A 163 -16.56 12.45 -16.31
N SER A 164 -17.55 11.58 -16.06
CA SER A 164 -17.44 10.57 -15.02
C SER A 164 -16.29 9.62 -15.36
N TYR A 165 -15.34 9.46 -14.43
CA TYR A 165 -14.14 8.65 -14.60
C TYR A 165 -14.15 7.53 -13.57
N ALA A 166 -14.44 6.29 -13.99
CA ALA A 166 -14.60 5.15 -13.08
C ALA A 166 -13.35 4.87 -12.23
N PRO A 167 -12.09 4.96 -12.76
CA PRO A 167 -10.89 4.76 -11.94
C PRO A 167 -10.50 5.96 -11.07
N ALA A 168 -11.34 7.00 -10.96
CA ALA A 168 -10.97 8.24 -10.29
C ALA A 168 -10.46 8.06 -8.85
N LEU A 169 -11.07 7.17 -8.05
CA LEU A 169 -10.58 6.90 -6.69
C LEU A 169 -9.26 6.13 -6.70
N ASP A 170 -9.11 5.21 -7.65
CA ASP A 170 -7.91 4.39 -7.80
C ASP A 170 -6.65 5.26 -8.02
N THR A 171 -6.73 6.28 -8.86
CA THR A 171 -5.61 7.19 -9.10
C THR A 171 -5.12 7.88 -7.82
N TRP A 172 -6.03 8.18 -6.87
CA TRP A 172 -5.67 8.81 -5.59
C TRP A 172 -5.16 7.84 -4.52
N THR A 173 -5.14 6.53 -4.78
CA THR A 173 -4.42 5.54 -3.95
C THR A 173 -2.94 5.43 -4.31
N SER A 174 -2.56 5.86 -5.51
CA SER A 174 -1.22 5.65 -6.08
C SER A 174 -0.34 6.90 -6.05
N LEU A 175 -0.93 8.11 -5.90
CA LEU A 175 -0.18 9.36 -5.85
C LEU A 175 0.38 9.61 -4.45
N HIS A 176 1.66 9.39 -4.27
CA HIS A 176 2.36 9.78 -3.06
C HIS A 176 2.38 11.30 -2.92
N ILE A 177 1.84 11.81 -1.83
CA ILE A 177 1.80 13.24 -1.56
C ILE A 177 3.21 13.70 -1.12
N LEU A 178 3.64 14.85 -1.65
CA LEU A 178 4.96 15.43 -1.47
C LEU A 178 4.89 16.75 -0.70
N PRO A 179 5.92 17.06 0.12
CA PRO A 179 5.95 18.27 0.95
C PRO A 179 6.19 19.54 0.11
N GLU A 180 5.18 20.41 0.00
CA GLU A 180 5.31 21.70 -0.71
C GLU A 180 6.44 22.53 -0.16
N HIS A 181 6.59 22.61 1.18
CA HIS A 181 7.56 23.46 1.84
C HIS A 181 9.01 23.17 1.46
N LEU A 182 9.33 21.91 1.08
CA LEU A 182 10.66 21.50 0.66
C LEU A 182 10.87 21.57 -0.86
N LEU A 183 9.81 21.42 -1.65
CA LEU A 183 9.93 21.19 -3.10
C LEU A 183 9.44 22.34 -3.97
N LYS A 184 8.70 23.33 -3.43
CA LYS A 184 8.10 24.40 -4.23
C LYS A 184 9.06 25.26 -5.06
N ASN A 185 10.35 25.29 -4.68
CA ASN A 185 11.39 26.03 -5.38
C ASN A 185 12.46 25.12 -6.00
N GLU A 186 12.20 23.82 -6.05
CA GLU A 186 13.12 22.81 -6.55
C GLU A 186 12.65 22.26 -7.91
N ASP A 187 13.59 21.90 -8.78
CA ASP A 187 13.29 21.06 -9.94
C ASP A 187 13.17 19.59 -9.45
N VAL A 188 11.97 19.06 -9.47
CA VAL A 188 11.68 17.69 -9.01
C VAL A 188 12.48 16.63 -9.77
N ASN A 189 12.86 16.91 -11.02
CA ASN A 189 13.63 15.97 -11.86
C ASN A 189 15.10 15.82 -11.44
N SER A 190 15.63 16.78 -10.67
CA SER A 190 17.05 16.84 -10.31
C SER A 190 17.33 17.12 -8.83
N THR A 191 16.29 17.34 -8.03
CA THR A 191 16.44 17.71 -6.61
C THR A 191 17.09 16.63 -5.78
N TYR A 192 17.92 17.05 -4.81
CA TYR A 192 18.52 16.15 -3.81
C TYR A 192 17.49 15.50 -2.88
N PHE A 193 16.27 16.03 -2.82
CA PHE A 193 15.16 15.40 -2.09
C PHE A 193 14.95 13.94 -2.50
N SER A 194 15.22 13.58 -3.76
CA SER A 194 15.17 12.20 -4.26
C SER A 194 16.08 11.22 -3.50
N ARG A 195 17.13 11.74 -2.83
CA ARG A 195 18.07 10.97 -2.01
C ARG A 195 17.91 11.18 -0.51
N LYS A 196 17.17 12.21 -0.10
CA LYS A 196 16.84 12.52 1.30
C LYS A 196 15.39 12.93 1.45
N PRO A 197 14.45 12.03 1.17
CA PRO A 197 13.03 12.34 1.25
C PRO A 197 12.58 12.58 2.69
N VAL A 198 11.60 13.47 2.83
CA VAL A 198 10.81 13.67 4.04
C VAL A 198 9.38 13.24 3.71
N GLY A 199 8.90 12.22 4.38
CA GLY A 199 7.56 11.66 4.17
C GLY A 199 6.71 11.73 5.41
N SER A 200 5.55 11.08 5.39
CA SER A 200 4.55 11.09 6.45
C SER A 200 4.20 9.68 6.96
N ASN A 201 4.71 8.62 6.30
CA ASN A 201 4.35 7.25 6.59
C ASN A 201 5.16 6.66 7.76
N TYR A 202 5.04 5.36 7.99
CA TYR A 202 5.60 4.61 9.12
C TYR A 202 7.11 4.78 9.30
N TYR A 203 7.85 5.02 8.21
CA TYR A 203 9.30 5.09 8.22
C TYR A 203 9.83 6.35 7.55
N LYS A 204 11.06 6.71 7.92
CA LYS A 204 11.86 7.75 7.27
C LYS A 204 13.22 7.19 6.87
N LEU A 205 13.83 7.75 5.85
CA LEU A 205 15.15 7.34 5.40
C LEU A 205 16.18 7.59 6.52
N LYS A 206 16.89 6.54 6.91
CA LYS A 206 18.02 6.61 7.83
C LYS A 206 19.34 6.74 7.09
N ASN A 207 19.53 5.89 6.07
CA ASN A 207 20.75 5.87 5.29
C ASN A 207 20.53 5.13 3.96
N TRP A 208 21.20 5.57 2.91
CA TRP A 208 21.26 4.89 1.62
C TRP A 208 22.73 4.75 1.20
N LYS A 209 23.22 3.51 1.21
CA LYS A 209 24.54 3.14 0.71
C LYS A 209 24.37 2.53 -0.68
N SER A 210 24.73 3.29 -1.72
CA SER A 210 24.58 2.88 -3.13
C SER A 210 25.24 1.54 -3.40
N GLY A 211 24.56 0.67 -4.15
CA GLY A 211 25.01 -0.69 -4.46
C GLY A 211 24.99 -1.66 -3.27
N GLN A 212 24.59 -1.23 -2.07
CA GLN A 212 24.61 -2.08 -0.88
C GLN A 212 23.26 -2.21 -0.22
N GLN A 213 22.69 -1.12 0.29
CA GLN A 213 21.44 -1.16 1.04
C GLN A 213 20.78 0.20 1.17
N VAL A 214 19.44 0.19 1.35
CA VAL A 214 18.66 1.30 1.86
C VAL A 214 18.14 0.93 3.26
N SER A 215 18.36 1.81 4.24
CA SER A 215 17.94 1.61 5.62
C SER A 215 16.93 2.69 6.00
N LEU A 216 15.79 2.26 6.49
CA LEU A 216 14.72 3.10 7.03
C LEU A 216 14.68 2.95 8.53
N THR A 217 14.23 3.98 9.22
CA THR A 217 13.96 3.96 10.67
C THR A 217 12.57 4.48 10.94
N ARG A 218 11.96 4.04 12.03
CA ARG A 218 10.62 4.43 12.45
C ARG A 218 10.44 5.95 12.43
N ASN A 219 9.34 6.39 11.85
CA ASN A 219 8.87 7.78 11.92
C ASN A 219 7.97 7.94 13.15
N THR A 220 8.35 8.77 14.09
CA THR A 220 7.58 9.03 15.32
C THR A 220 6.38 9.94 15.08
N LEU A 221 6.34 10.64 13.95
CA LEU A 221 5.24 11.52 13.51
C LEU A 221 4.36 10.88 12.44
N SER A 222 4.46 9.54 12.27
CA SER A 222 3.67 8.83 11.26
C SER A 222 2.18 9.04 11.45
N ILE A 223 1.48 9.39 10.37
CA ILE A 223 0.02 9.53 10.34
C ILE A 223 -0.73 8.22 10.59
N ASN A 224 -0.07 7.08 10.38
CA ASN A 224 -0.61 5.74 10.56
C ASN A 224 -0.28 5.14 11.94
N GLY A 225 0.30 5.95 12.84
CA GLY A 225 0.71 5.51 14.17
C GLY A 225 2.10 4.86 14.19
N LYS A 226 2.42 4.22 15.29
CA LYS A 226 3.75 3.65 15.53
C LYS A 226 3.92 2.32 14.81
N ALA A 227 4.95 2.19 13.98
CA ALA A 227 5.34 0.89 13.41
C ALA A 227 5.84 -0.07 14.49
N ASN A 228 5.63 -1.37 14.34
CA ASN A 228 6.11 -2.37 15.30
C ASN A 228 7.63 -2.61 15.17
N ILE A 229 8.18 -2.55 13.96
CA ILE A 229 9.61 -2.76 13.69
C ILE A 229 10.33 -1.41 13.68
N ASP A 230 11.48 -1.30 14.38
CA ASP A 230 12.24 -0.05 14.45
C ASP A 230 12.97 0.31 13.16
N ASN A 231 13.56 -0.69 12.49
CA ASN A 231 14.36 -0.47 11.29
C ASN A 231 14.01 -1.47 10.20
N LEU A 232 13.80 -0.97 8.97
CA LEU A 232 13.73 -1.79 7.77
C LEU A 232 15.04 -1.60 7.00
N ILE A 233 15.66 -2.71 6.59
CA ILE A 233 16.93 -2.72 5.85
C ILE A 233 16.71 -3.51 4.57
N SER A 234 16.74 -2.83 3.43
CA SER A 234 16.63 -3.48 2.11
C SER A 234 18.03 -3.62 1.53
N ARG A 235 18.56 -4.85 1.53
CA ARG A 235 19.89 -5.17 0.96
C ARG A 235 19.76 -5.36 -0.56
N ILE A 236 20.65 -4.76 -1.32
CA ILE A 236 20.70 -4.88 -2.77
C ILE A 236 21.51 -6.12 -3.12
N ILE A 237 20.83 -7.18 -3.55
CA ILE A 237 21.41 -8.46 -3.93
C ILE A 237 20.78 -8.86 -5.26
N PRO A 238 21.45 -8.55 -6.41
CA PRO A 238 20.84 -8.71 -7.73
C PRO A 238 20.50 -10.16 -8.12
N ASP A 239 21.29 -11.13 -7.67
CA ASP A 239 21.10 -12.53 -7.98
C ASP A 239 20.17 -13.22 -6.97
N THR A 240 19.08 -13.82 -7.43
CA THR A 240 18.06 -14.45 -6.58
C THR A 240 18.54 -15.73 -5.91
N SER A 241 19.51 -16.45 -6.50
CA SER A 241 20.14 -17.62 -5.87
C SER A 241 21.00 -17.19 -4.70
N SER A 242 21.74 -16.08 -4.84
CA SER A 242 22.48 -15.46 -3.75
C SER A 242 21.55 -14.97 -2.64
N GLN A 243 20.39 -14.38 -2.98
CA GLN A 243 19.39 -14.02 -1.97
C GLN A 243 18.91 -15.23 -1.18
N PHE A 244 18.68 -16.37 -1.86
CA PHE A 244 18.25 -17.60 -1.21
C PHE A 244 19.32 -18.18 -0.25
N LEU A 245 20.58 -18.12 -0.64
CA LEU A 245 21.71 -18.50 0.24
C LEU A 245 21.80 -17.58 1.47
N GLU A 246 21.62 -16.27 1.30
CA GLU A 246 21.62 -15.32 2.40
C GLU A 246 20.43 -15.54 3.35
N LEU A 247 19.24 -15.92 2.83
CA LEU A 247 18.08 -16.29 3.64
C LEU A 247 18.34 -17.57 4.45
N THR A 248 18.88 -18.62 3.83
CA THR A 248 19.19 -19.89 4.52
C THR A 248 20.34 -19.76 5.52
N ALA A 249 21.17 -18.74 5.39
CA ALA A 249 22.24 -18.39 6.32
C ALA A 249 21.82 -17.39 7.41
N ASP A 250 20.52 -17.06 7.53
CA ASP A 250 19.93 -16.09 8.48
C ASP A 250 20.54 -14.67 8.35
N ASN A 251 21.09 -14.31 7.20
CA ASN A 251 21.64 -12.98 6.93
C ASN A 251 20.60 -11.99 6.42
N ILE A 252 19.44 -12.47 5.94
CA ILE A 252 18.23 -11.70 5.63
C ILE A 252 17.02 -12.46 6.18
N ASP A 253 15.95 -11.70 6.49
CA ASP A 253 14.73 -12.23 7.08
C ASP A 253 13.64 -12.50 6.02
N LEU A 254 13.73 -11.85 4.85
CA LEU A 254 12.68 -11.88 3.83
C LEU A 254 13.24 -11.73 2.41
N MET A 255 12.71 -12.52 1.48
CA MET A 255 12.92 -12.35 0.04
C MET A 255 11.71 -12.83 -0.75
N SER A 256 11.61 -12.41 -2.01
CA SER A 256 10.68 -13.03 -2.97
C SER A 256 11.31 -14.30 -3.53
N ILE A 257 10.61 -15.44 -3.40
CA ILE A 257 11.06 -16.73 -3.94
C ILE A 257 10.38 -17.01 -5.28
N ASN A 258 11.10 -17.71 -6.17
CA ASN A 258 10.51 -18.25 -7.39
C ASN A 258 9.97 -19.67 -7.17
N PRO A 259 9.15 -20.24 -8.10
CA PRO A 259 8.57 -21.57 -7.94
C PRO A 259 9.60 -22.71 -7.74
N ILE A 260 10.82 -22.57 -8.27
CA ILE A 260 11.89 -23.57 -8.13
C ILE A 260 12.46 -23.55 -6.72
N GLN A 261 12.53 -22.38 -6.09
CA GLN A 261 13.03 -22.21 -4.71
C GLN A 261 12.00 -22.60 -3.66
N PHE A 262 10.74 -22.80 -4.05
CA PHE A 262 9.66 -23.20 -3.15
C PHE A 262 9.58 -24.74 -2.95
N GLN A 263 10.31 -25.52 -3.73
CA GLN A 263 10.38 -26.98 -3.62
C GLN A 263 11.37 -27.41 -2.54
#